data_4523a96fd1e002b14c53511a00acdb3a
#
_entry.id   4523a96fd1e002b14c53511a00acdb3a
#
_cell.length_a   1.000
_cell.length_b   1.000
_cell.length_c   1.000
_cell.angle_alpha   90.00
_cell.angle_beta   90.00
_cell.angle_gamma   90.00
#
_symmetry.space_group_name_H-M   'P 1'
#
loop_
_entity.id
_entity.type
_entity.pdbx_description
1 polymer ?
#
loop_
_entity_poly.entity_id
_entity_poly.type
_entity_poly.pdbx_seq_one_letter_code
_entity_poly.pdbx_strand_id
1 'polypeptide(L)'
;NGKVATMGLSYAGHTQGSLACLNPRALAAMVIDSGAFSNAYQSGIRSGGALEMKQVTWAFNQAKESPLAKADAGVRAALEEENLIDWFKAMPWKRGHTPVSCVPEYEDYLFEQWTHGAFDDYWKQLGIYAEGFYKKFADVPQIHMSSWYDAYVRTAIDNYTALKKKKRGPVRLIMGPWTHGDRCKSFSGDVDFGPRSTIDHNLAAHWREFRLRWFDHWVRGVANGVDKEPAVRLFLMGGGSERRNADGRMDHGG
;
A
#
# COMPACT_ATOMS: atom_id res chain seq x y z
N ASN A 1 19.69 19.34 11.16
CA ASN A 1 20.02 18.40 12.23
C ASN A 1 20.44 17.00 11.69
N GLY A 2 20.47 16.81 10.37
CA GLY A 2 20.92 15.58 9.73
C GLY A 2 19.98 14.38 9.84
N LYS A 3 18.74 14.54 10.33
CA LYS A 3 17.73 13.49 10.45
C LYS A 3 16.64 13.69 9.39
N VAL A 4 16.24 12.60 8.75
CA VAL A 4 15.14 12.55 7.77
C VAL A 4 14.11 11.51 8.23
N ALA A 5 12.85 11.85 8.13
CA ALA A 5 11.76 10.89 8.29
C ALA A 5 10.97 10.76 6.99
N THR A 6 10.36 9.62 6.79
CA THR A 6 9.58 9.33 5.60
C THR A 6 8.16 8.90 5.94
N MET A 7 7.21 9.27 5.10
CA MET A 7 5.83 8.80 5.18
C MET A 7 5.21 8.70 3.79
N GLY A 8 4.22 7.86 3.63
CA GLY A 8 3.46 7.77 2.39
C GLY A 8 2.64 6.52 2.27
N LEU A 9 1.63 6.64 1.43
CA LEU A 9 0.69 5.59 1.06
C LEU A 9 1.09 4.99 -0.29
N SER A 10 0.86 3.69 -0.47
CA SER A 10 0.96 3.01 -1.76
C SER A 10 2.39 3.09 -2.34
N TYR A 11 2.55 3.66 -3.54
CA TYR A 11 3.86 3.83 -4.18
C TYR A 11 4.86 4.54 -3.26
N ALA A 12 4.43 5.59 -2.57
CA ALA A 12 5.26 6.28 -1.58
C ALA A 12 5.60 5.40 -0.36
N GLY A 13 4.83 4.37 -0.08
CA GLY A 13 5.16 3.31 0.87
C GLY A 13 6.20 2.33 0.30
N HIS A 14 6.09 1.96 -0.98
CA HIS A 14 7.06 1.07 -1.64
C HIS A 14 8.45 1.72 -1.71
N THR A 15 8.53 2.99 -2.08
CA THR A 15 9.81 3.72 -2.10
C THR A 15 10.47 3.83 -0.74
N GLN A 16 9.69 3.94 0.34
CA GLN A 16 10.21 3.91 1.71
C GLN A 16 10.82 2.55 2.05
N GLY A 17 10.14 1.45 1.70
CA GLY A 17 10.68 0.09 1.91
C GLY A 17 12.00 -0.12 1.20
N SER A 18 12.09 0.33 -0.07
CA SER A 18 13.32 0.28 -0.85
C SER A 18 14.44 1.07 -0.20
N LEU A 19 14.15 2.30 0.24
CA LEU A 19 15.10 3.14 0.97
C LEU A 19 15.59 2.47 2.25
N ALA A 20 14.67 1.87 3.02
CA ALA A 20 15.01 1.19 4.26
C ALA A 20 15.90 -0.05 4.04
N CYS A 21 15.75 -0.76 2.91
CA CYS A 21 16.63 -1.86 2.52
C CYS A 21 18.09 -1.41 2.31
N LEU A 22 18.31 -0.14 1.97
CA LEU A 22 19.64 0.47 1.80
C LEU A 22 20.23 1.00 3.12
N ASN A 23 19.41 1.09 4.17
CA ASN A 23 19.79 1.54 5.51
C ASN A 23 20.58 2.88 5.54
N PRO A 24 20.03 3.98 5.02
CA PRO A 24 20.76 5.25 4.97
C PRO A 24 20.90 5.86 6.38
N ARG A 25 22.08 6.42 6.68
CA ARG A 25 22.41 6.97 8.02
C ARG A 25 21.48 8.07 8.51
N ALA A 26 20.92 8.88 7.60
CA ALA A 26 20.06 9.99 7.95
C ALA A 26 18.62 9.57 8.28
N LEU A 27 18.18 8.36 7.91
CA LEU A 27 16.84 7.89 8.18
C LEU A 27 16.61 7.72 9.68
N ALA A 28 15.57 8.35 10.21
CA ALA A 28 15.33 8.42 11.65
C ALA A 28 13.97 7.88 12.09
N ALA A 29 12.96 7.91 11.22
CA ALA A 29 11.64 7.36 11.48
C ALA A 29 10.85 7.16 10.18
N MET A 30 9.87 6.24 10.19
CA MET A 30 9.06 5.92 9.02
C MET A 30 7.59 5.73 9.38
N VAL A 31 6.69 6.14 8.46
CA VAL A 31 5.27 5.76 8.47
C VAL A 31 4.94 5.20 7.08
N ILE A 32 4.90 3.88 7.00
CA ILE A 32 4.65 3.12 5.76
C ILE A 32 3.20 2.71 5.75
N ASP A 33 2.42 3.26 4.83
CA ASP A 33 1.01 2.95 4.67
C ASP A 33 0.80 2.16 3.39
N SER A 34 0.26 0.94 3.50
CA SER A 34 -0.08 0.06 2.37
C SER A 34 0.99 0.00 1.30
N GLY A 35 2.22 -0.32 1.72
CA GLY A 35 3.38 -0.33 0.85
C GLY A 35 4.55 -1.12 1.40
N ALA A 36 5.74 -0.92 0.82
CA ALA A 36 6.97 -1.64 1.14
C ALA A 36 6.85 -3.15 0.90
N PHE A 37 6.68 -3.56 -0.36
CA PHE A 37 6.57 -4.97 -0.71
C PHE A 37 7.48 -5.88 0.13
N SER A 38 6.89 -6.72 0.98
CA SER A 38 7.63 -7.79 1.65
C SER A 38 8.18 -8.77 0.60
N ASN A 39 7.28 -9.23 -0.26
CA ASN A 39 7.57 -10.09 -1.41
C ASN A 39 6.43 -9.91 -2.43
N ALA A 40 6.68 -9.16 -3.50
CA ALA A 40 5.67 -8.82 -4.49
C ALA A 40 5.11 -10.01 -5.27
N TYR A 41 5.87 -11.10 -5.36
CA TYR A 41 5.42 -12.36 -5.95
C TYR A 41 4.37 -13.07 -5.06
N GLN A 42 4.48 -12.93 -3.74
CA GLN A 42 3.56 -13.54 -2.79
C GLN A 42 2.34 -12.68 -2.49
N SER A 43 2.51 -11.35 -2.57
CA SER A 43 1.42 -10.40 -2.30
C SER A 43 1.73 -9.04 -2.89
N GLY A 44 0.82 -8.53 -3.68
CA GLY A 44 0.83 -7.15 -4.15
C GLY A 44 1.00 -6.97 -5.65
N ILE A 45 1.81 -7.77 -6.34
CA ILE A 45 1.82 -7.88 -7.82
C ILE A 45 1.27 -9.23 -8.23
N ARG A 46 1.74 -10.28 -7.58
CA ARG A 46 1.12 -11.61 -7.63
C ARG A 46 0.61 -11.98 -6.25
N SER A 47 -0.32 -12.90 -6.18
CA SER A 47 -0.85 -13.46 -4.94
C SER A 47 -0.59 -14.97 -4.97
N GLY A 48 0.47 -15.41 -4.25
CA GLY A 48 0.93 -16.78 -4.30
C GLY A 48 1.31 -17.25 -5.72
N GLY A 49 1.83 -16.35 -6.54
CA GLY A 49 2.20 -16.60 -7.93
C GLY A 49 1.12 -16.28 -8.97
N ALA A 50 -0.15 -16.16 -8.59
CA ALA A 50 -1.22 -15.73 -9.48
C ALA A 50 -1.17 -14.20 -9.70
N LEU A 51 -1.31 -13.73 -10.94
CA LEU A 51 -1.29 -12.33 -11.28
C LEU A 51 -2.49 -11.58 -10.67
N GLU A 52 -2.24 -10.43 -10.05
CA GLU A 52 -3.30 -9.56 -9.58
C GLU A 52 -3.75 -8.55 -10.65
N MET A 53 -5.03 -8.59 -11.00
CA MET A 53 -5.62 -7.76 -12.05
C MET A 53 -5.54 -6.26 -11.77
N LYS A 54 -5.38 -5.85 -10.51
CA LYS A 54 -5.20 -4.43 -10.16
C LYS A 54 -3.98 -3.78 -10.83
N GLN A 55 -2.96 -4.58 -11.22
CA GLN A 55 -1.79 -4.05 -11.94
C GLN A 55 -2.19 -3.51 -13.31
N VAL A 56 -3.14 -4.18 -13.97
CA VAL A 56 -3.69 -3.71 -15.25
C VAL A 56 -4.45 -2.39 -15.07
N THR A 57 -5.33 -2.32 -14.07
CA THR A 57 -6.08 -1.09 -13.76
C THR A 57 -5.14 0.07 -13.43
N TRP A 58 -4.08 -0.21 -12.66
CA TRP A 58 -3.07 0.78 -12.35
C TRP A 58 -2.33 1.26 -13.61
N ALA A 59 -1.82 0.33 -14.41
CA ALA A 59 -1.09 0.65 -15.65
C ALA A 59 -1.96 1.46 -16.62
N PHE A 60 -3.23 1.08 -16.78
CA PHE A 60 -4.18 1.79 -17.63
C PHE A 60 -4.45 3.23 -17.15
N ASN A 61 -4.65 3.42 -15.83
CA ASN A 61 -4.85 4.75 -15.28
C ASN A 61 -3.57 5.61 -15.42
N GLN A 62 -2.38 5.02 -15.24
CA GLN A 62 -1.12 5.74 -15.44
C GLN A 62 -0.86 6.04 -16.93
N ALA A 63 -1.23 5.15 -17.83
CA ALA A 63 -1.13 5.38 -19.27
C ALA A 63 -1.91 6.62 -19.70
N LYS A 64 -3.12 6.85 -19.16
CA LYS A 64 -3.92 8.07 -19.40
C LYS A 64 -3.22 9.34 -18.92
N GLU A 65 -2.41 9.26 -17.89
CA GLU A 65 -1.66 10.38 -17.32
C GLU A 65 -0.23 10.49 -17.86
N SER A 66 0.17 9.62 -18.79
CA SER A 66 1.50 9.59 -19.36
C SER A 66 1.83 10.86 -20.14
N PRO A 67 3.12 11.22 -20.27
CA PRO A 67 3.53 12.31 -21.16
C PRO A 67 3.05 12.11 -22.60
N LEU A 68 3.04 10.87 -23.09
CA LEU A 68 2.58 10.54 -24.45
C LEU A 68 1.09 10.86 -24.63
N ALA A 69 0.22 10.39 -23.72
CA ALA A 69 -1.21 10.66 -23.78
C ALA A 69 -1.53 12.17 -23.60
N LYS A 70 -0.69 12.91 -22.87
CA LYS A 70 -0.83 14.36 -22.72
C LYS A 70 -0.42 15.14 -23.98
N ALA A 71 0.56 14.63 -24.73
CA ALA A 71 1.07 15.26 -25.94
C ALA A 71 0.28 14.88 -27.20
N ASP A 72 -0.33 13.69 -27.24
CA ASP A 72 -1.03 13.14 -28.41
C ASP A 72 -2.51 12.92 -28.13
N ALA A 73 -3.36 13.70 -28.82
CA ALA A 73 -4.81 13.62 -28.67
C ALA A 73 -5.38 12.29 -29.19
N GLY A 74 -4.76 11.65 -30.18
CA GLY A 74 -5.18 10.34 -30.70
C GLY A 74 -4.92 9.23 -29.68
N VAL A 75 -3.76 9.24 -29.03
CA VAL A 75 -3.45 8.31 -27.93
C VAL A 75 -4.42 8.49 -26.76
N ARG A 76 -4.72 9.74 -26.41
CA ARG A 76 -5.68 10.02 -25.34
C ARG A 76 -7.07 9.47 -25.68
N ALA A 77 -7.58 9.77 -26.88
CA ALA A 77 -8.87 9.30 -27.33
C ALA A 77 -8.94 7.76 -27.33
N ALA A 78 -7.92 7.08 -27.84
CA ALA A 78 -7.84 5.63 -27.83
C ALA A 78 -7.94 5.04 -26.41
N LEU A 79 -7.25 5.63 -25.41
CA LEU A 79 -7.35 5.19 -24.03
C LEU A 79 -8.71 5.51 -23.38
N GLU A 80 -9.38 6.59 -23.78
CA GLU A 80 -10.69 6.98 -23.27
C GLU A 80 -11.81 6.07 -23.79
N GLU A 81 -11.68 5.50 -24.97
CA GLU A 81 -12.63 4.57 -25.57
C GLU A 81 -12.55 3.16 -24.99
N GLU A 82 -11.44 2.80 -24.32
CA GLU A 82 -11.22 1.46 -23.80
C GLU A 82 -12.07 1.12 -22.56
N ASN A 83 -12.68 -0.05 -22.58
CA ASN A 83 -13.42 -0.61 -21.44
C ASN A 83 -12.66 -1.79 -20.83
N LEU A 84 -12.05 -1.57 -19.66
CA LEU A 84 -11.26 -2.61 -18.98
C LEU A 84 -12.08 -3.86 -18.63
N ILE A 85 -13.39 -3.74 -18.38
CA ILE A 85 -14.23 -4.91 -18.03
C ILE A 85 -14.33 -5.85 -19.23
N ASP A 86 -14.44 -5.32 -20.43
CA ASP A 86 -14.51 -6.13 -21.64
C ASP A 86 -13.13 -6.73 -21.96
N TRP A 87 -12.07 -5.99 -21.73
CA TRP A 87 -10.71 -6.52 -21.82
C TRP A 87 -10.48 -7.67 -20.84
N PHE A 88 -10.92 -7.57 -19.59
CA PHE A 88 -10.79 -8.65 -18.61
C PHE A 88 -11.52 -9.94 -19.02
N LYS A 89 -12.63 -9.83 -19.74
CA LYS A 89 -13.34 -11.00 -20.31
C LYS A 89 -12.60 -11.63 -21.49
N ALA A 90 -11.75 -10.86 -22.18
CA ALA A 90 -11.03 -11.28 -23.39
C ALA A 90 -9.61 -11.79 -23.13
N MET A 91 -9.25 -12.10 -21.90
CA MET A 91 -7.93 -12.67 -21.57
C MET A 91 -7.77 -14.13 -22.12
N PRO A 92 -6.54 -14.58 -22.40
CA PRO A 92 -5.25 -13.90 -22.27
C PRO A 92 -4.94 -12.92 -23.41
N TRP A 93 -4.19 -11.86 -23.10
CA TRP A 93 -3.81 -10.85 -24.08
C TRP A 93 -2.48 -11.17 -24.77
N LYS A 94 -2.25 -10.49 -25.91
CA LYS A 94 -1.01 -10.53 -26.68
C LYS A 94 -0.42 -9.14 -26.78
N ARG A 95 0.90 -9.04 -26.90
CA ARG A 95 1.56 -7.75 -27.17
C ARG A 95 0.97 -7.09 -28.42
N GLY A 96 0.77 -5.80 -28.35
CA GLY A 96 0.11 -5.00 -29.38
C GLY A 96 -1.41 -5.15 -29.40
N HIS A 97 -1.98 -5.94 -28.48
CA HIS A 97 -3.42 -6.13 -28.35
C HIS A 97 -3.80 -6.18 -26.86
N THR A 98 -3.70 -5.01 -26.22
CA THR A 98 -4.01 -4.76 -24.82
C THR A 98 -4.64 -3.37 -24.67
N PRO A 99 -5.34 -3.08 -23.56
CA PRO A 99 -5.95 -1.74 -23.37
C PRO A 99 -4.91 -0.60 -23.21
N VAL A 100 -3.62 -0.93 -23.18
CA VAL A 100 -2.52 0.05 -23.09
C VAL A 100 -1.53 -0.07 -24.22
N SER A 101 -1.85 -0.79 -25.30
CA SER A 101 -0.94 -1.02 -26.43
C SER A 101 -0.52 0.26 -27.14
N CYS A 102 -1.32 1.32 -27.10
CA CYS A 102 -0.97 2.64 -27.62
C CYS A 102 0.05 3.41 -26.75
N VAL A 103 0.40 2.88 -25.55
CA VAL A 103 1.45 3.42 -24.68
C VAL A 103 2.42 2.28 -24.31
N PRO A 104 3.40 1.98 -25.18
CA PRO A 104 4.21 0.75 -25.10
C PRO A 104 4.92 0.52 -23.76
N GLU A 105 5.35 1.57 -23.08
CA GLU A 105 6.02 1.46 -21.77
C GLU A 105 5.14 0.82 -20.70
N TYR A 106 3.82 1.04 -20.73
CA TYR A 106 2.89 0.41 -19.80
C TYR A 106 2.51 -1.01 -20.22
N GLU A 107 2.50 -1.28 -21.52
CA GLU A 107 2.37 -2.66 -22.02
C GLU A 107 3.57 -3.50 -21.62
N ASP A 108 4.79 -2.98 -21.81
CA ASP A 108 6.02 -3.63 -21.38
C ASP A 108 6.05 -3.91 -19.89
N TYR A 109 5.64 -2.93 -19.07
CA TYR A 109 5.52 -3.10 -17.62
C TYR A 109 4.63 -4.29 -17.25
N LEU A 110 3.48 -4.48 -17.92
CA LEU A 110 2.58 -5.60 -17.65
C LEU A 110 3.19 -6.93 -18.11
N PHE A 111 3.71 -6.98 -19.35
CA PHE A 111 4.26 -8.22 -19.91
C PHE A 111 5.53 -8.67 -19.19
N GLU A 112 6.34 -7.75 -18.69
CA GLU A 112 7.50 -8.10 -17.87
C GLU A 112 7.06 -8.89 -16.63
N GLN A 113 6.06 -8.41 -15.90
CA GLN A 113 5.52 -9.11 -14.74
C GLN A 113 4.84 -10.44 -15.09
N TRP A 114 4.23 -10.55 -16.27
CA TRP A 114 3.51 -11.74 -16.70
C TRP A 114 4.43 -12.84 -17.17
N THR A 115 5.53 -12.50 -17.82
CA THR A 115 6.51 -13.48 -18.31
C THR A 115 7.31 -14.14 -17.19
N HIS A 116 7.48 -13.46 -16.05
CA HIS A 116 8.13 -13.99 -14.85
C HIS A 116 7.12 -14.76 -13.97
N GLY A 117 6.62 -15.90 -14.48
CA GLY A 117 5.61 -16.72 -13.80
C GLY A 117 6.11 -17.48 -12.59
N ALA A 118 7.41 -17.82 -12.53
CA ALA A 118 8.06 -18.45 -11.39
C ALA A 118 8.72 -17.39 -10.48
N PHE A 119 9.02 -17.76 -9.22
CA PHE A 119 9.79 -16.91 -8.33
C PHE A 119 11.28 -16.96 -8.69
N ASP A 120 11.65 -16.19 -9.70
CA ASP A 120 13.02 -16.08 -10.23
C ASP A 120 13.74 -14.80 -9.72
N ASP A 121 14.86 -14.45 -10.33
CA ASP A 121 15.67 -13.29 -9.90
C ASP A 121 15.00 -11.95 -10.20
N TYR A 122 14.05 -11.89 -11.13
CA TYR A 122 13.22 -10.71 -11.33
C TYR A 122 12.48 -10.29 -10.03
N TRP A 123 11.94 -11.25 -9.31
CA TRP A 123 11.19 -10.98 -8.07
C TRP A 123 12.06 -10.68 -6.84
N LYS A 124 13.38 -10.89 -6.93
CA LYS A 124 14.32 -10.66 -5.82
C LYS A 124 14.95 -9.27 -5.83
N GLN A 125 14.47 -8.39 -6.67
CA GLN A 125 15.00 -7.04 -6.84
C GLN A 125 14.69 -6.14 -5.64
N LEU A 126 15.58 -5.16 -5.43
CA LEU A 126 15.30 -4.04 -4.53
C LEU A 126 14.01 -3.32 -4.96
N GLY A 127 13.14 -3.07 -4.00
CA GLY A 127 11.85 -2.39 -4.26
C GLY A 127 10.66 -3.33 -4.26
N ILE A 128 10.83 -4.58 -4.64
CA ILE A 128 9.74 -5.55 -4.69
C ILE A 128 9.97 -6.80 -3.81
N TYR A 129 11.09 -6.84 -3.06
CA TYR A 129 11.47 -7.99 -2.23
C TYR A 129 12.23 -7.58 -0.96
N ALA A 130 11.56 -6.89 -0.03
CA ALA A 130 12.18 -6.48 1.23
C ALA A 130 12.62 -7.67 2.10
N GLU A 131 11.97 -8.83 1.97
CA GLU A 131 12.27 -10.05 2.70
C GLU A 131 13.74 -10.49 2.54
N GLY A 132 14.30 -10.37 1.35
CA GLY A 132 15.71 -10.63 1.08
C GLY A 132 16.67 -9.63 1.74
N PHE A 133 16.17 -8.49 2.16
CA PHE A 133 16.96 -7.39 2.73
C PHE A 133 16.73 -7.17 4.23
N TYR A 134 15.86 -7.92 4.91
CA TYR A 134 15.54 -7.68 6.32
C TYR A 134 16.75 -7.63 7.26
N LYS A 135 17.83 -8.33 6.96
CA LYS A 135 19.09 -8.25 7.76
C LYS A 135 19.72 -6.86 7.70
N LYS A 136 19.61 -6.17 6.56
CA LYS A 136 20.18 -4.84 6.30
C LYS A 136 19.15 -3.72 6.46
N PHE A 137 17.87 -4.05 6.59
CA PHE A 137 16.78 -3.08 6.68
C PHE A 137 17.04 -2.10 7.83
N ALA A 138 16.75 -0.83 7.64
CA ALA A 138 17.00 0.22 8.61
C ALA A 138 16.37 -0.10 9.97
N ASP A 139 17.18 0.03 11.02
CA ASP A 139 16.76 -0.20 12.42
C ASP A 139 16.30 1.12 13.04
N VAL A 140 15.19 1.63 12.58
CA VAL A 140 14.59 2.88 13.01
C VAL A 140 13.12 2.67 13.44
N PRO A 141 12.57 3.57 14.26
CA PRO A 141 11.15 3.56 14.59
C PRO A 141 10.27 3.57 13.33
N GLN A 142 9.38 2.60 13.20
CA GLN A 142 8.57 2.44 12.01
C GLN A 142 7.15 1.96 12.30
N ILE A 143 6.19 2.51 11.58
CA ILE A 143 4.81 2.07 11.56
C ILE A 143 4.54 1.40 10.21
N HIS A 144 4.08 0.15 10.23
CA HIS A 144 3.45 -0.51 9.09
C HIS A 144 1.95 -0.41 9.27
N MET A 145 1.30 0.29 8.36
CA MET A 145 -0.15 0.47 8.37
C MET A 145 -0.75 -0.10 7.09
N SER A 146 -1.88 -0.76 7.20
CA SER A 146 -2.69 -1.21 6.07
C SER A 146 -4.13 -1.44 6.52
N SER A 147 -4.90 -2.19 5.77
CA SER A 147 -6.31 -2.43 6.04
C SER A 147 -6.77 -3.78 5.49
N TRP A 148 -7.87 -4.29 6.04
CA TRP A 148 -8.38 -5.62 5.70
C TRP A 148 -8.81 -5.75 4.25
N TYR A 149 -9.24 -4.64 3.62
CA TYR A 149 -9.68 -4.59 2.21
C TYR A 149 -8.63 -3.95 1.29
N ASP A 150 -7.35 -3.99 1.69
CA ASP A 150 -6.24 -3.46 0.89
C ASP A 150 -5.44 -4.61 0.26
N ALA A 151 -5.05 -4.45 -1.00
CA ALA A 151 -4.24 -5.43 -1.71
C ALA A 151 -2.85 -5.64 -1.08
N TYR A 152 -2.38 -4.71 -0.25
CA TYR A 152 -1.08 -4.78 0.43
C TYR A 152 -1.18 -5.19 1.91
N VAL A 153 -2.34 -5.71 2.34
CA VAL A 153 -2.58 -6.16 3.73
C VAL A 153 -1.50 -7.14 4.19
N ARG A 154 -1.22 -8.17 3.41
CA ARG A 154 -0.21 -9.18 3.73
C ARG A 154 1.19 -8.58 3.85
N THR A 155 1.56 -7.68 2.93
CA THR A 155 2.85 -6.98 2.95
C THR A 155 3.10 -6.26 4.28
N ALA A 156 2.11 -5.55 4.83
CA ALA A 156 2.25 -4.85 6.10
C ALA A 156 2.44 -5.84 7.27
N ILE A 157 1.68 -6.94 7.28
CA ILE A 157 1.77 -7.98 8.31
C ILE A 157 3.11 -8.72 8.27
N ASP A 158 3.56 -9.10 7.08
CA ASP A 158 4.83 -9.82 6.88
C ASP A 158 6.01 -8.95 7.31
N ASN A 159 6.05 -7.69 6.87
CA ASN A 159 7.09 -6.73 7.27
C ASN A 159 7.09 -6.52 8.79
N TYR A 160 5.94 -6.26 9.41
CA TYR A 160 5.84 -6.12 10.86
C TYR A 160 6.36 -7.35 11.58
N THR A 161 5.88 -8.54 11.21
CA THR A 161 6.22 -9.79 11.88
C THR A 161 7.71 -10.11 11.79
N ALA A 162 8.30 -9.93 10.61
CA ALA A 162 9.71 -10.20 10.40
C ALA A 162 10.63 -9.16 11.07
N LEU A 163 10.32 -7.88 10.91
CA LEU A 163 11.14 -6.79 11.42
C LEU A 163 11.02 -6.67 12.95
N LYS A 164 9.87 -6.90 13.54
CA LYS A 164 9.68 -6.92 15.00
C LYS A 164 10.61 -7.91 15.69
N LYS A 165 10.94 -9.02 15.05
CA LYS A 165 11.87 -10.02 15.57
C LYS A 165 13.35 -9.64 15.41
N LYS A 166 13.67 -8.80 14.42
CA LYS A 166 15.04 -8.53 13.99
C LYS A 166 15.57 -7.16 14.42
N LYS A 167 14.70 -6.22 14.73
CA LYS A 167 15.05 -4.83 14.99
C LYS A 167 14.92 -4.47 16.47
N ARG A 168 15.74 -3.52 16.94
CA ARG A 168 15.70 -2.96 18.30
C ARG A 168 14.74 -1.78 18.39
N GLY A 169 14.66 -0.99 17.33
CA GLY A 169 13.71 0.12 17.23
C GLY A 169 12.25 -0.36 17.24
N PRO A 170 11.31 0.47 17.69
CA PRO A 170 9.92 0.10 17.73
C PRO A 170 9.37 -0.12 16.33
N VAL A 171 8.83 -1.29 16.10
CA VAL A 171 8.08 -1.66 14.90
C VAL A 171 6.62 -1.80 15.32
N ARG A 172 5.72 -1.09 14.64
CA ARG A 172 4.29 -1.07 14.94
C ARG A 172 3.47 -1.55 13.75
N LEU A 173 2.30 -2.13 14.06
CA LEU A 173 1.30 -2.52 13.09
C LEU A 173 -0.03 -1.82 13.40
N ILE A 174 -0.65 -1.23 12.39
CA ILE A 174 -1.99 -0.66 12.48
C ILE A 174 -2.81 -1.21 11.32
N MET A 175 -3.95 -1.83 11.65
CA MET A 175 -4.86 -2.43 10.68
C MET A 175 -6.28 -1.94 10.92
N GLY A 176 -6.86 -1.28 9.91
CA GLY A 176 -8.24 -0.84 9.93
C GLY A 176 -9.11 -1.56 8.88
N PRO A 177 -10.42 -1.31 8.88
CA PRO A 177 -11.34 -1.92 7.93
C PRO A 177 -11.48 -1.08 6.64
N TRP A 178 -10.40 -0.42 6.24
CA TRP A 178 -10.41 0.48 5.07
C TRP A 178 -10.12 -0.26 3.78
N THR A 179 -10.37 0.42 2.66
CA THR A 179 -9.83 0.08 1.34
C THR A 179 -8.47 0.75 1.13
N HIS A 180 -7.87 0.61 -0.06
CA HIS A 180 -6.64 1.30 -0.41
C HIS A 180 -6.89 2.80 -0.60
N GLY A 181 -6.56 3.63 0.39
CA GLY A 181 -6.72 5.08 0.28
C GLY A 181 -7.07 5.78 1.60
N ASP A 182 -8.28 6.29 1.70
CA ASP A 182 -8.71 7.14 2.79
C ASP A 182 -8.94 6.35 4.09
N ARG A 183 -8.18 6.69 5.14
CA ARG A 183 -8.25 6.10 6.48
C ARG A 183 -9.25 6.80 7.39
N CYS A 184 -9.94 7.82 6.89
CA CYS A 184 -10.92 8.61 7.61
C CYS A 184 -12.37 8.29 7.20
N LYS A 185 -12.57 7.32 6.31
CA LYS A 185 -13.89 6.78 5.96
C LYS A 185 -14.25 5.62 6.87
N SER A 186 -15.48 5.61 7.36
CA SER A 186 -16.02 4.55 8.23
C SER A 186 -16.50 3.32 7.48
N PHE A 187 -16.50 3.33 6.14
CA PHE A 187 -17.09 2.28 5.32
C PHE A 187 -16.15 1.75 4.24
N SER A 188 -16.39 0.52 3.83
CA SER A 188 -15.75 -0.14 2.69
C SER A 188 -16.82 -0.87 1.88
N GLY A 189 -17.04 -0.45 0.63
CA GLY A 189 -18.14 -0.96 -0.20
C GLY A 189 -19.50 -0.71 0.43
N ASP A 190 -20.26 -1.77 0.59
CA ASP A 190 -21.62 -1.79 1.15
C ASP A 190 -21.67 -2.09 2.67
N VAL A 191 -20.54 -1.99 3.35
CA VAL A 191 -20.41 -2.21 4.80
C VAL A 191 -19.91 -0.95 5.49
N ASP A 192 -20.59 -0.52 6.55
CA ASP A 192 -20.20 0.58 7.44
C ASP A 192 -19.69 0.03 8.77
N PHE A 193 -18.48 0.41 9.14
CA PHE A 193 -17.81 0.00 10.37
C PHE A 193 -17.95 1.04 11.51
N GLY A 194 -18.70 2.10 11.24
CA GLY A 194 -18.97 3.15 12.20
C GLY A 194 -17.78 4.08 12.51
N PRO A 195 -18.02 5.11 13.33
CA PRO A 195 -17.04 6.18 13.57
C PRO A 195 -15.78 5.71 14.30
N ARG A 196 -15.81 4.57 14.99
CA ARG A 196 -14.64 4.01 15.68
C ARG A 196 -13.62 3.38 14.74
N SER A 197 -13.97 3.19 13.47
CA SER A 197 -13.10 2.58 12.46
C SER A 197 -12.11 3.56 11.84
N THR A 198 -12.28 4.85 12.00
CA THR A 198 -11.45 5.90 11.37
C THR A 198 -10.19 6.20 12.18
N ILE A 199 -9.15 6.76 11.53
CA ILE A 199 -7.98 7.28 12.25
C ILE A 199 -8.37 8.51 13.07
N ASP A 200 -9.13 9.42 12.46
CA ASP A 200 -9.57 10.65 13.08
C ASP A 200 -10.44 10.35 14.30
N HIS A 201 -10.16 11.06 15.39
CA HIS A 201 -10.79 10.91 16.71
C HIS A 201 -10.56 9.57 17.43
N ASN A 202 -9.85 8.59 16.81
CA ASN A 202 -9.55 7.30 17.45
C ASN A 202 -8.05 7.08 17.72
N LEU A 203 -7.18 7.37 16.76
CA LEU A 203 -5.73 7.27 16.94
C LEU A 203 -5.10 8.63 17.25
N ALA A 204 -5.70 9.70 16.77
CA ALA A 204 -5.40 11.10 17.07
C ALA A 204 -6.65 11.95 16.75
N ALA A 205 -6.66 13.22 17.10
CA ALA A 205 -7.75 14.12 16.70
C ALA A 205 -7.87 14.24 15.18
N HIS A 206 -6.73 14.13 14.47
CA HIS A 206 -6.69 14.16 13.01
C HIS A 206 -5.54 13.29 12.49
N TRP A 207 -5.67 12.67 11.32
CA TRP A 207 -4.65 11.81 10.70
C TRP A 207 -3.27 12.47 10.51
N ARG A 208 -3.24 13.79 10.33
CA ARG A 208 -1.98 14.55 10.27
C ARG A 208 -1.29 14.60 11.63
N GLU A 209 -2.07 14.85 12.69
CA GLU A 209 -1.58 14.85 14.06
C GLU A 209 -1.01 13.47 14.45
N PHE A 210 -1.67 12.38 14.07
CA PHE A 210 -1.17 11.04 14.26
C PHE A 210 0.27 10.87 13.73
N ARG A 211 0.54 11.35 12.51
CA ARG A 211 1.88 11.30 11.91
C ARG A 211 2.85 12.29 12.55
N LEU A 212 2.39 13.51 12.82
CA LEU A 212 3.20 14.56 13.44
C LEU A 212 3.69 14.15 14.81
N ARG A 213 2.83 13.58 15.67
CA ARG A 213 3.20 13.06 16.98
C ARG A 213 4.29 11.99 16.91
N TRP A 214 4.24 11.10 15.91
CA TRP A 214 5.26 10.10 15.68
C TRP A 214 6.60 10.74 15.35
N PHE A 215 6.63 11.70 14.43
CA PHE A 215 7.86 12.38 14.04
C PHE A 215 8.38 13.34 15.09
N ASP A 216 7.51 14.03 15.81
CA ASP A 216 7.92 14.90 16.92
C ASP A 216 8.69 14.09 17.98
N HIS A 217 8.23 12.91 18.31
CA HIS A 217 8.91 12.07 19.27
C HIS A 217 10.26 11.56 18.72
N TRP A 218 10.27 10.89 17.58
CA TRP A 218 11.45 10.17 17.11
C TRP A 218 12.48 11.04 16.38
N VAL A 219 12.07 12.13 15.80
CA VAL A 219 12.98 13.05 15.07
C VAL A 219 13.37 14.24 15.90
N ARG A 220 12.41 14.84 16.61
CA ARG A 220 12.60 16.07 17.39
C ARG A 220 12.86 15.82 18.88
N GLY A 221 12.61 14.62 19.38
CA GLY A 221 12.81 14.26 20.78
C GLY A 221 11.72 14.78 21.73
N VAL A 222 10.54 15.10 21.24
CA VAL A 222 9.43 15.57 22.06
C VAL A 222 8.86 14.42 22.90
N ALA A 223 8.79 14.58 24.20
CA ALA A 223 8.19 13.60 25.12
C ALA A 223 6.64 13.72 25.06
N ASN A 224 6.01 12.99 24.14
CA ASN A 224 4.55 13.04 23.92
C ASN A 224 3.86 11.69 24.18
N GLY A 225 4.59 10.69 24.73
CA GLY A 225 4.03 9.38 25.12
C GLY A 225 3.82 8.40 23.97
N VAL A 226 4.16 8.74 22.75
CA VAL A 226 4.01 7.86 21.58
C VAL A 226 4.79 6.55 21.76
N ASP A 227 5.93 6.58 22.41
CA ASP A 227 6.78 5.40 22.70
C ASP A 227 6.08 4.34 23.56
N LYS A 228 5.11 4.75 24.38
CA LYS A 228 4.34 3.89 25.30
C LYS A 228 3.08 3.30 24.68
N GLU A 229 2.70 3.73 23.48
CA GLU A 229 1.52 3.23 22.81
C GLU A 229 1.68 1.76 22.38
N PRO A 230 0.57 1.00 22.23
CA PRO A 230 0.61 -0.41 21.83
C PRO A 230 1.36 -0.63 20.50
N ALA A 231 2.11 -1.74 20.44
CA ALA A 231 2.82 -2.12 19.22
C ALA A 231 1.86 -2.57 18.09
N VAL A 232 0.68 -3.05 18.43
CA VAL A 232 -0.35 -3.50 17.49
C VAL A 232 -1.67 -2.84 17.82
N ARG A 233 -2.30 -2.28 16.81
CA ARG A 233 -3.68 -1.78 16.86
C ARG A 233 -4.45 -2.36 15.68
N LEU A 234 -5.51 -3.07 15.99
CA LEU A 234 -6.36 -3.73 15.01
C LEU A 234 -7.80 -3.28 15.21
N PHE A 235 -8.49 -2.98 14.13
CA PHE A 235 -9.94 -2.90 14.16
C PHE A 235 -10.48 -4.32 14.11
N LEU A 236 -11.26 -4.70 15.13
CA LEU A 236 -11.92 -6.00 15.21
C LEU A 236 -13.24 -5.93 14.45
N MET A 237 -13.34 -6.70 13.37
CA MET A 237 -14.56 -6.79 12.58
C MET A 237 -15.55 -7.77 13.18
N GLY A 238 -16.85 -7.66 12.78
CA GLY A 238 -17.91 -8.57 13.20
C GLY A 238 -18.78 -8.03 14.33
N GLY A 239 -18.74 -6.71 14.57
CA GLY A 239 -19.70 -6.01 15.44
C GLY A 239 -20.88 -5.45 14.66
N GLY A 240 -21.61 -4.53 15.30
CA GLY A 240 -22.74 -3.80 14.71
C GLY A 240 -24.08 -4.50 14.84
N SER A 241 -25.10 -3.87 14.25
CA SER A 241 -26.48 -4.33 14.35
C SER A 241 -26.89 -5.32 13.25
N GLU A 242 -26.02 -5.52 12.23
CA GLU A 242 -26.30 -6.30 11.01
C GLU A 242 -27.52 -5.79 10.22
N ARG A 243 -27.92 -4.54 10.43
CA ARG A 243 -28.99 -3.87 9.70
C ARG A 243 -28.43 -2.87 8.72
N ARG A 244 -29.18 -2.56 7.68
CA ARG A 244 -28.80 -1.48 6.77
C ARG A 244 -29.03 -0.13 7.43
N ASN A 245 -28.01 0.74 7.34
CA ASN A 245 -28.13 2.13 7.76
C ASN A 245 -28.86 2.99 6.70
N ALA A 246 -28.99 4.29 6.93
CA ALA A 246 -29.67 5.23 6.04
C ALA A 246 -29.04 5.29 4.62
N ASP A 247 -27.73 4.99 4.49
CA ASP A 247 -27.02 4.95 3.22
C ASP A 247 -27.14 3.58 2.51
N GLY A 248 -27.91 2.66 3.07
CA GLY A 248 -28.11 1.31 2.55
C GLY A 248 -26.95 0.35 2.83
N ARG A 249 -25.94 0.75 3.63
CA ARG A 249 -24.80 -0.10 4.02
C ARG A 249 -25.16 -0.96 5.22
N MET A 250 -24.62 -2.17 5.25
CA MET A 250 -24.71 -3.04 6.42
C MET A 250 -23.91 -2.45 7.57
N ASP A 251 -24.53 -2.32 8.75
CA ASP A 251 -23.86 -1.87 9.96
C ASP A 251 -23.08 -3.03 10.59
N HIS A 252 -21.76 -2.96 10.48
CA HIS A 252 -20.79 -3.83 11.14
C HIS A 252 -19.90 -3.03 12.10
N GLY A 253 -20.40 -1.93 12.64
CA GLY A 253 -19.72 -1.08 13.60
C GLY A 253 -19.27 -1.82 14.84
N GLY A 254 -18.11 -1.42 15.39
CA GLY A 254 -17.53 -1.97 16.63
C GLY A 254 -17.54 -0.97 17.78
#